data_9e52212a5f5aa0e877c042ac221fa754
#
_entry.id   9e52212a5f5aa0e877c042ac221fa754
#
_cell.length_a   1.000
_cell.length_b   1.000
_cell.length_c   1.000
_cell.angle_alpha   90.00
_cell.angle_beta   90.00
_cell.angle_gamma   90.00
#
_symmetry.space_group_name_H-M   'P 1'
#
loop_
_entity.id
_entity.type
_entity.pdbx_description
1 polymer ?
#
loop_
_entity_poly.entity_id
_entity_poly.type
_entity_poly.pdbx_seq_one_letter_code
_entity_poly.pdbx_strand_id
1 'polypeptide(L)'
;NDFFARYGKKALLLLALIGLYRVSDIVVGMISNVFYQDMGFSKTDIANAVKLVGVIMTIAGGFLGGWLALRMNIMKAMMVGALLACSTNLLFILLSQNAGNLPFLYMAVTLDNLAAGLASSIFIAFLSALTSIRFTAVQYALFSSLMTLFPKILGGYSGAIVDKLDYPTFFVITFLLGLPVLYLVYLVGKHLDLGQPKLAD
;
A
#
# COMPACT_ATOMS: atom_id res chain seq x y z
N ASN A 1 21.70 -15.34 5.09
CA ASN A 1 22.24 -16.23 4.02
C ASN A 1 21.18 -17.18 3.42
N ASP A 2 20.20 -17.71 4.18
CA ASP A 2 19.17 -18.65 3.69
C ASP A 2 18.30 -18.04 2.56
N PHE A 3 17.86 -16.81 2.71
CA PHE A 3 17.04 -16.10 1.70
C PHE A 3 17.80 -15.94 0.36
N PHE A 4 19.05 -15.49 0.43
CA PHE A 4 19.89 -15.36 -0.76
C PHE A 4 20.28 -16.72 -1.36
N ALA A 5 20.45 -17.75 -0.53
CA ALA A 5 20.70 -19.11 -1.01
C ALA A 5 19.49 -19.66 -1.80
N ARG A 6 18.25 -19.36 -1.35
CA ARG A 6 17.03 -19.80 -2.04
C ARG A 6 16.72 -19.04 -3.33
N TYR A 7 16.93 -17.72 -3.34
CA TYR A 7 16.50 -16.88 -4.45
C TYR A 7 17.64 -16.32 -5.31
N GLY A 8 18.91 -16.48 -4.91
CA GLY A 8 20.07 -16.01 -5.66
C GLY A 8 19.99 -14.53 -6.03
N LYS A 9 20.27 -14.20 -7.29
CA LYS A 9 20.18 -12.83 -7.81
C LYS A 9 18.75 -12.25 -7.78
N LYS A 10 17.72 -13.11 -7.77
CA LYS A 10 16.32 -12.69 -7.68
C LYS A 10 15.94 -12.16 -6.29
N ALA A 11 16.77 -12.45 -5.27
CA ALA A 11 16.59 -11.92 -3.91
C ALA A 11 16.54 -10.39 -3.88
N LEU A 12 17.37 -9.71 -4.68
CA LEU A 12 17.36 -8.24 -4.75
C LEU A 12 16.05 -7.70 -5.33
N LEU A 13 15.49 -8.36 -6.34
CA LEU A 13 14.20 -7.99 -6.91
C LEU A 13 13.07 -8.15 -5.90
N LEU A 14 13.10 -9.22 -5.10
CA LEU A 14 12.15 -9.44 -4.01
C LEU A 14 12.28 -8.39 -2.92
N LEU A 15 13.50 -8.05 -2.49
CA LEU A 15 13.73 -7.01 -1.49
C LEU A 15 13.29 -5.63 -1.98
N ALA A 16 13.52 -5.31 -3.26
CA ALA A 16 13.01 -4.09 -3.86
C ALA A 16 11.47 -4.05 -3.85
N LEU A 17 10.81 -5.15 -4.22
CA LEU A 17 9.35 -5.26 -4.14
C LEU A 17 8.86 -5.09 -2.70
N ILE A 18 9.48 -5.77 -1.72
CA ILE A 18 9.13 -5.66 -0.31
C ILE A 18 9.25 -4.22 0.20
N GLY A 19 10.34 -3.54 -0.14
CA GLY A 19 10.59 -2.16 0.32
C GLY A 19 9.72 -1.10 -0.35
N LEU A 20 9.24 -1.36 -1.57
CA LEU A 20 8.54 -0.36 -2.38
C LEU A 20 7.04 -0.61 -2.52
N TYR A 21 6.55 -1.84 -2.24
CA TYR A 21 5.16 -2.21 -2.54
C TYR A 21 4.13 -1.23 -1.97
N ARG A 22 4.38 -0.69 -0.79
CA ARG A 22 3.47 0.25 -0.11
C ARG A 22 3.95 1.70 -0.12
N VAL A 23 4.93 2.04 -0.97
CA VAL A 23 5.53 3.38 -0.94
C VAL A 23 4.51 4.48 -1.24
N SER A 24 3.67 4.29 -2.24
CA SER A 24 2.64 5.25 -2.66
C SER A 24 1.66 5.57 -1.52
N ASP A 25 1.13 4.54 -0.91
CA ASP A 25 0.14 4.54 0.16
C ASP A 25 0.68 5.16 1.48
N ILE A 26 1.88 4.73 1.90
CA ILE A 26 2.51 5.25 3.13
C ILE A 26 2.89 6.73 2.97
N VAL A 27 3.40 7.14 1.81
CA VAL A 27 3.77 8.54 1.54
C VAL A 27 2.56 9.46 1.60
N VAL A 28 1.42 9.07 1.01
CA VAL A 28 0.14 9.80 1.13
C VAL A 28 -0.32 9.86 2.59
N GLY A 29 -0.28 8.74 3.29
CA GLY A 29 -0.73 8.64 4.69
C GLY A 29 0.00 9.59 5.64
N MET A 30 1.27 9.97 5.34
CA MET A 30 2.05 10.87 6.19
C MET A 30 1.51 12.30 6.21
N ILE A 31 0.88 12.77 5.12
CA ILE A 31 0.38 14.14 5.00
C ILE A 31 -1.15 14.25 5.06
N SER A 32 -1.86 13.12 4.97
CA SER A 32 -3.33 13.10 4.84
C SER A 32 -4.06 13.94 5.88
N ASN A 33 -3.66 13.88 7.15
CA ASN A 33 -4.32 14.62 8.22
C ASN A 33 -4.14 16.14 8.09
N VAL A 34 -2.96 16.59 7.65
CA VAL A 34 -2.69 18.03 7.38
C VAL A 34 -3.50 18.45 6.17
N PHE A 35 -3.47 17.67 5.10
CA PHE A 35 -4.25 17.90 3.90
C PHE A 35 -5.74 18.10 4.18
N TYR A 36 -6.36 17.23 5.00
CA TYR A 36 -7.79 17.39 5.32
C TYR A 36 -8.07 18.68 6.08
N GLN A 37 -7.18 19.10 6.99
CA GLN A 37 -7.33 20.37 7.70
C GLN A 37 -7.19 21.57 6.77
N ASP A 38 -6.23 21.54 5.85
CA ASP A 38 -6.00 22.60 4.85
C ASP A 38 -7.15 22.70 3.84
N MET A 39 -7.85 21.56 3.59
CA MET A 39 -9.09 21.56 2.79
C MET A 39 -10.32 22.07 3.56
N GLY A 40 -10.16 22.55 4.79
CA GLY A 40 -11.21 23.20 5.58
C GLY A 40 -12.16 22.25 6.30
N PHE A 41 -11.82 20.96 6.43
CA PHE A 41 -12.63 20.01 7.21
C PHE A 41 -12.41 20.19 8.71
N SER A 42 -13.49 20.10 9.48
CA SER A 42 -13.40 20.18 10.94
C SER A 42 -12.69 18.91 11.50
N LYS A 43 -12.08 19.06 12.69
CA LYS A 43 -11.46 17.91 13.37
C LYS A 43 -12.44 16.77 13.62
N THR A 44 -13.73 17.10 13.83
CA THR A 44 -14.80 16.12 14.03
C THR A 44 -15.09 15.36 12.73
N ASP A 45 -15.17 16.06 11.58
CA ASP A 45 -15.41 15.44 10.28
C ASP A 45 -14.27 14.49 9.91
N ILE A 46 -13.01 14.95 10.10
CA ILE A 46 -11.83 14.14 9.88
C ILE A 46 -11.83 12.90 10.79
N ALA A 47 -12.16 13.07 12.08
CA ALA A 47 -12.21 11.95 13.02
C ALA A 47 -13.28 10.92 12.62
N ASN A 48 -14.47 11.37 12.23
CA ASN A 48 -15.55 10.48 11.78
C ASN A 48 -15.19 9.77 10.48
N ALA A 49 -14.66 10.48 9.49
CA ALA A 49 -14.27 9.87 8.22
C ALA A 49 -13.10 8.87 8.42
N VAL A 50 -12.01 9.29 9.06
CA VAL A 50 -10.77 8.49 9.11
C VAL A 50 -10.84 7.42 10.20
N LYS A 51 -11.26 7.77 11.43
CA LYS A 51 -11.19 6.84 12.57
C LYS A 51 -12.40 5.91 12.66
N LEU A 52 -13.56 6.30 12.17
CA LEU A 52 -14.74 5.43 12.18
C LEU A 52 -14.87 4.73 10.84
N VAL A 53 -15.14 5.46 9.76
CA VAL A 53 -15.37 4.86 8.44
C VAL A 53 -14.10 4.24 7.88
N GLY A 54 -12.97 4.94 7.97
CA GLY A 54 -11.68 4.45 7.49
C GLY A 54 -11.27 3.13 8.14
N VAL A 55 -11.40 2.99 9.47
CA VAL A 55 -11.06 1.74 10.17
C VAL A 55 -11.96 0.59 9.71
N ILE A 56 -13.28 0.82 9.61
CA ILE A 56 -14.24 -0.20 9.13
C ILE A 56 -13.85 -0.64 7.71
N MET A 57 -13.54 0.31 6.83
CA MET A 57 -13.18 0.01 5.44
C MET A 57 -11.82 -0.68 5.32
N THR A 58 -10.84 -0.34 6.17
CA THR A 58 -9.56 -1.07 6.25
C THR A 58 -9.77 -2.53 6.65
N ILE A 59 -10.64 -2.79 7.62
CA ILE A 59 -10.97 -4.15 8.05
C ILE A 59 -11.67 -4.90 6.91
N ALA A 60 -12.68 -4.30 6.28
CA ALA A 60 -13.37 -4.88 5.14
C ALA A 60 -12.42 -5.18 3.98
N GLY A 61 -11.52 -4.23 3.66
CA GLY A 61 -10.45 -4.42 2.68
C GLY A 61 -9.52 -5.57 3.04
N GLY A 62 -9.15 -5.69 4.32
CA GLY A 62 -8.33 -6.79 4.83
C GLY A 62 -8.97 -8.17 4.60
N PHE A 63 -10.27 -8.32 4.86
CA PHE A 63 -11.00 -9.54 4.56
C PHE A 63 -11.05 -9.83 3.06
N LEU A 64 -11.35 -8.83 2.24
CA LEU A 64 -11.36 -8.97 0.77
C LEU A 64 -9.98 -9.36 0.23
N GLY A 65 -8.91 -8.74 0.73
CA GLY A 65 -7.55 -9.04 0.33
C GLY A 65 -7.12 -10.45 0.73
N GLY A 66 -7.46 -10.88 1.94
CA GLY A 66 -7.23 -12.25 2.39
C GLY A 66 -7.98 -13.27 1.52
N TRP A 67 -9.25 -13.01 1.22
CA TRP A 67 -10.04 -13.84 0.32
C TRP A 67 -9.44 -13.92 -1.09
N LEU A 68 -9.01 -12.79 -1.67
CA LEU A 68 -8.34 -12.76 -2.97
C LEU A 68 -7.04 -13.56 -2.97
N ALA A 69 -6.22 -13.42 -1.92
CA ALA A 69 -4.97 -14.16 -1.79
C ALA A 69 -5.16 -15.68 -1.74
N LEU A 70 -6.32 -16.16 -1.24
CA LEU A 70 -6.69 -17.60 -1.23
C LEU A 70 -7.25 -18.08 -2.57
N ARG A 71 -7.88 -17.20 -3.35
CA ARG A 71 -8.61 -17.57 -4.57
C ARG A 71 -7.83 -17.43 -5.85
N MET A 72 -6.76 -16.65 -5.85
CA MET A 72 -5.97 -16.39 -7.05
C MET A 72 -4.47 -16.48 -6.77
N ASN A 73 -3.68 -16.55 -7.83
CA ASN A 73 -2.22 -16.51 -7.69
C ASN A 73 -1.80 -15.24 -6.93
N ILE A 74 -0.90 -15.40 -5.95
CA ILE A 74 -0.48 -14.30 -5.04
C ILE A 74 0.06 -13.08 -5.80
N MET A 75 0.77 -13.28 -6.92
CA MET A 75 1.29 -12.17 -7.71
C MET A 75 0.19 -11.41 -8.45
N LYS A 76 -0.87 -12.11 -8.90
CA LYS A 76 -2.06 -11.46 -9.49
C LYS A 76 -2.81 -10.67 -8.42
N ALA A 77 -2.98 -11.24 -7.23
CA ALA A 77 -3.59 -10.52 -6.11
C ALA A 77 -2.78 -9.27 -5.75
N MET A 78 -1.44 -9.38 -5.67
CA MET A 78 -0.56 -8.24 -5.44
C MET A 78 -0.69 -7.15 -6.52
N MET A 79 -0.85 -7.54 -7.79
CA MET A 79 -1.08 -6.58 -8.88
C MET A 79 -2.38 -5.82 -8.67
N VAL A 80 -3.48 -6.52 -8.32
CA VAL A 80 -4.77 -5.88 -8.00
C VAL A 80 -4.63 -4.92 -6.82
N GLY A 81 -3.98 -5.36 -5.72
CA GLY A 81 -3.76 -4.53 -4.54
C GLY A 81 -2.95 -3.27 -4.84
N ALA A 82 -1.84 -3.40 -5.56
CA ALA A 82 -0.99 -2.28 -5.94
C ALA A 82 -1.71 -1.29 -6.88
N LEU A 83 -2.50 -1.81 -7.82
CA LEU A 83 -3.24 -0.99 -8.78
C LEU A 83 -4.35 -0.19 -8.09
N LEU A 84 -5.09 -0.81 -7.18
CA LEU A 84 -6.10 -0.12 -6.39
C LEU A 84 -5.47 0.93 -5.47
N ALA A 85 -4.43 0.57 -4.72
CA ALA A 85 -3.76 1.48 -3.80
C ALA A 85 -3.17 2.71 -4.51
N CYS A 86 -2.54 2.57 -5.69
CA CYS A 86 -2.04 3.74 -6.39
C CYS A 86 -3.16 4.55 -7.05
N SER A 87 -4.24 3.91 -7.55
CA SER A 87 -5.36 4.60 -8.20
C SER A 87 -6.16 5.47 -7.22
N THR A 88 -6.28 5.05 -5.95
CA THR A 88 -7.00 5.84 -4.92
C THR A 88 -6.33 7.18 -4.65
N ASN A 89 -5.02 7.33 -4.90
CA ASN A 89 -4.33 8.62 -4.78
C ASN A 89 -4.92 9.70 -5.70
N LEU A 90 -5.51 9.31 -6.84
CA LEU A 90 -6.17 10.26 -7.74
C LEU A 90 -7.46 10.83 -7.14
N LEU A 91 -8.09 10.13 -6.18
CA LEU A 91 -9.28 10.64 -5.47
C LEU A 91 -8.94 11.84 -4.58
N PHE A 92 -7.71 11.90 -4.08
CA PHE A 92 -7.26 13.06 -3.29
C PHE A 92 -7.07 14.30 -4.17
N ILE A 93 -6.79 14.14 -5.47
CA ILE A 93 -6.79 15.25 -6.43
C ILE A 93 -8.23 15.79 -6.58
N LEU A 94 -9.22 14.91 -6.72
CA LEU A 94 -10.62 15.31 -6.76
C LEU A 94 -11.05 15.99 -5.46
N LEU A 95 -10.60 15.50 -4.32
CA LEU A 95 -10.88 16.10 -3.01
C LEU A 95 -10.25 17.49 -2.90
N SER A 96 -9.03 17.70 -3.40
CA SER A 96 -8.37 19.01 -3.37
C SER A 96 -9.10 20.07 -4.20
N GLN A 97 -9.79 19.63 -5.27
CA GLN A 97 -10.62 20.51 -6.11
C GLN A 97 -12.02 20.76 -5.52
N ASN A 98 -12.42 20.00 -4.50
CA ASN A 98 -13.72 20.08 -3.82
C ASN A 98 -13.55 20.28 -2.32
N ALA A 99 -12.73 21.27 -1.93
CA ALA A 99 -12.44 21.60 -0.54
C ALA A 99 -13.73 21.86 0.26
N GLY A 100 -13.78 21.36 1.50
CA GLY A 100 -14.93 21.49 2.39
C GLY A 100 -16.14 20.60 2.04
N ASN A 101 -16.10 19.82 0.96
CA ASN A 101 -17.20 18.95 0.54
C ASN A 101 -17.11 17.58 1.22
N LEU A 102 -17.94 17.33 2.23
CA LEU A 102 -17.94 16.09 3.03
C LEU A 102 -18.14 14.81 2.19
N PRO A 103 -19.06 14.72 1.24
CA PRO A 103 -19.18 13.55 0.35
C PRO A 103 -17.87 13.13 -0.32
N PHE A 104 -17.07 14.08 -0.81
CA PHE A 104 -15.78 13.77 -1.43
C PHE A 104 -14.75 13.28 -0.40
N LEU A 105 -14.77 13.85 0.82
CA LEU A 105 -13.93 13.36 1.93
C LEU A 105 -14.25 11.89 2.24
N TYR A 106 -15.54 11.59 2.47
CA TYR A 106 -15.95 10.21 2.77
C TYR A 106 -15.66 9.25 1.63
N MET A 107 -15.87 9.65 0.38
CA MET A 107 -15.54 8.83 -0.79
C MET A 107 -14.04 8.51 -0.85
N ALA A 108 -13.18 9.53 -0.75
CA ALA A 108 -11.73 9.35 -0.81
C ALA A 108 -11.25 8.47 0.34
N VAL A 109 -11.62 8.76 1.58
CA VAL A 109 -11.22 7.99 2.76
C VAL A 109 -11.74 6.55 2.70
N THR A 110 -12.98 6.32 2.27
CA THR A 110 -13.58 4.99 2.16
C THR A 110 -12.82 4.11 1.17
N LEU A 111 -12.62 4.61 -0.05
CA LEU A 111 -11.98 3.84 -1.11
C LEU A 111 -10.49 3.63 -0.86
N ASP A 112 -9.80 4.65 -0.34
CA ASP A 112 -8.39 4.57 0.00
C ASP A 112 -8.13 3.55 1.12
N ASN A 113 -8.88 3.61 2.22
CA ASN A 113 -8.72 2.67 3.31
C ASN A 113 -9.12 1.24 2.93
N LEU A 114 -10.13 1.07 2.08
CA LEU A 114 -10.51 -0.25 1.54
C LEU A 114 -9.36 -0.83 0.70
N ALA A 115 -8.79 -0.03 -0.21
CA ALA A 115 -7.66 -0.43 -1.03
C ALA A 115 -6.40 -0.72 -0.20
N ALA A 116 -6.11 0.13 0.79
CA ALA A 116 -4.98 -0.03 1.71
C ALA A 116 -5.10 -1.31 2.55
N GLY A 117 -6.29 -1.62 3.07
CA GLY A 117 -6.57 -2.85 3.80
C GLY A 117 -6.38 -4.08 2.93
N LEU A 118 -6.94 -4.05 1.71
CA LEU A 118 -6.82 -5.12 0.72
C LEU A 118 -5.35 -5.37 0.33
N ALA A 119 -4.63 -4.32 -0.06
CA ALA A 119 -3.22 -4.42 -0.43
C ALA A 119 -2.35 -4.93 0.73
N SER A 120 -2.63 -4.48 1.98
CA SER A 120 -1.90 -4.92 3.19
C SER A 120 -2.07 -6.40 3.43
N SER A 121 -3.30 -6.91 3.39
CA SER A 121 -3.61 -8.31 3.65
C SER A 121 -2.96 -9.24 2.62
N ILE A 122 -3.04 -8.89 1.34
CA ILE A 122 -2.38 -9.63 0.26
C ILE A 122 -0.85 -9.61 0.46
N PHE A 123 -0.29 -8.46 0.83
CA PHE A 123 1.14 -8.33 1.02
C PHE A 123 1.65 -9.14 2.21
N ILE A 124 0.89 -9.20 3.30
CA ILE A 124 1.20 -10.07 4.45
C ILE A 124 1.20 -11.54 4.01
N ALA A 125 0.24 -11.97 3.20
CA ALA A 125 0.22 -13.32 2.65
C ALA A 125 1.45 -13.60 1.77
N PHE A 126 1.86 -12.64 0.94
CA PHE A 126 3.09 -12.72 0.15
C PHE A 126 4.35 -12.84 1.01
N LEU A 127 4.50 -12.00 2.05
CA LEU A 127 5.64 -12.08 2.98
C LEU A 127 5.69 -13.44 3.68
N SER A 128 4.53 -13.96 4.08
CA SER A 128 4.44 -15.28 4.72
C SER A 128 4.87 -16.40 3.77
N ALA A 129 4.53 -16.31 2.49
CA ALA A 129 4.96 -17.28 1.47
C ALA A 129 6.49 -17.24 1.20
N LEU A 130 7.15 -16.10 1.42
CA LEU A 130 8.59 -15.94 1.24
C LEU A 130 9.41 -16.45 2.42
N THR A 131 8.84 -16.50 3.62
CA THR A 131 9.56 -16.90 4.84
C THR A 131 9.79 -18.42 4.88
N SER A 132 10.92 -18.85 5.40
CA SER A 132 11.18 -20.28 5.63
C SER A 132 10.70 -20.71 7.00
N ILE A 133 10.23 -21.95 7.14
CA ILE A 133 9.78 -22.53 8.42
C ILE A 133 10.86 -22.42 9.50
N ARG A 134 12.13 -22.56 9.12
CA ARG A 134 13.27 -22.52 10.06
C ARG A 134 13.59 -21.13 10.60
N PHE A 135 13.36 -20.05 9.81
CA PHE A 135 13.76 -18.68 10.13
C PHE A 135 12.60 -17.68 10.02
N THR A 136 11.36 -18.15 10.15
CA THR A 136 10.14 -17.35 9.90
C THR A 136 10.12 -16.03 10.68
N ALA A 137 10.38 -16.08 11.99
CA ALA A 137 10.29 -14.89 12.84
C ALA A 137 11.31 -13.81 12.45
N VAL A 138 12.57 -14.20 12.21
CA VAL A 138 13.65 -13.26 11.85
C VAL A 138 13.44 -12.70 10.45
N GLN A 139 13.13 -13.56 9.47
CA GLN A 139 12.90 -13.11 8.09
C GLN A 139 11.68 -12.20 8.00
N TYR A 140 10.58 -12.56 8.68
CA TYR A 140 9.37 -11.75 8.70
C TYR A 140 9.61 -10.38 9.36
N ALA A 141 10.34 -10.33 10.47
CA ALA A 141 10.70 -9.08 11.14
C ALA A 141 11.55 -8.17 10.24
N LEU A 142 12.55 -8.74 9.53
CA LEU A 142 13.38 -7.98 8.59
C LEU A 142 12.55 -7.44 7.40
N PHE A 143 11.67 -8.26 6.83
CA PHE A 143 10.81 -7.86 5.73
C PHE A 143 9.80 -6.79 6.15
N SER A 144 9.20 -6.92 7.33
CA SER A 144 8.29 -5.91 7.90
C SER A 144 9.00 -4.59 8.17
N SER A 145 10.25 -4.63 8.63
CA SER A 145 11.06 -3.43 8.83
C SER A 145 11.38 -2.75 7.51
N LEU A 146 11.79 -3.51 6.50
CA LEU A 146 12.10 -2.99 5.17
C LEU A 146 10.87 -2.37 4.49
N MET A 147 9.71 -3.03 4.61
CA MET A 147 8.42 -2.58 4.09
C MET A 147 8.02 -1.20 4.59
N THR A 148 8.38 -0.85 5.82
CA THR A 148 7.98 0.41 6.45
C THR A 148 9.05 1.47 6.43
N LEU A 149 10.32 1.08 6.51
CA LEU A 149 11.45 2.01 6.63
C LEU A 149 11.57 2.91 5.39
N PHE A 150 11.65 2.29 4.22
CA PHE A 150 11.90 3.01 2.97
C PHE A 150 10.75 4.00 2.63
N PRO A 151 9.47 3.59 2.66
CA PRO A 151 8.35 4.50 2.46
C PRO A 151 8.27 5.62 3.50
N LYS A 152 8.63 5.37 4.77
CA LYS A 152 8.62 6.41 5.80
C LYS A 152 9.72 7.45 5.60
N ILE A 153 10.91 7.05 5.15
CA ILE A 153 11.98 8.00 4.80
C ILE A 153 11.50 8.92 3.68
N LEU A 154 10.92 8.37 2.61
CA LEU A 154 10.38 9.17 1.51
C LEU A 154 9.20 10.04 1.96
N GLY A 155 8.30 9.49 2.78
CA GLY A 155 7.14 10.21 3.32
C GLY A 155 7.53 11.36 4.25
N GLY A 156 8.71 11.32 4.89
CA GLY A 156 9.22 12.44 5.68
C GLY A 156 9.43 13.73 4.90
N TYR A 157 9.58 13.63 3.57
CA TYR A 157 9.69 14.79 2.68
C TYR A 157 8.35 15.29 2.14
N SER A 158 7.24 14.64 2.45
CA SER A 158 5.91 14.96 1.90
C SER A 158 5.52 16.42 2.11
N GLY A 159 5.72 16.96 3.32
CA GLY A 159 5.43 18.37 3.63
C GLY A 159 6.24 19.32 2.75
N ALA A 160 7.56 19.12 2.66
CA ALA A 160 8.43 19.96 1.84
C ALA A 160 8.09 19.90 0.33
N ILE A 161 7.56 18.77 -0.13
CA ILE A 161 7.07 18.63 -1.53
C ILE A 161 5.79 19.43 -1.72
N VAL A 162 4.83 19.31 -0.80
CA VAL A 162 3.56 20.05 -0.86
C VAL A 162 3.77 21.55 -0.77
N ASP A 163 4.65 22.02 0.13
CA ASP A 163 4.98 23.44 0.27
C ASP A 163 5.54 24.06 -1.02
N LYS A 164 6.19 23.27 -1.87
CA LYS A 164 6.79 23.72 -3.13
C LYS A 164 5.91 23.53 -4.37
N LEU A 165 5.11 22.46 -4.40
CA LEU A 165 4.48 21.96 -5.63
C LEU A 165 2.94 21.84 -5.53
N ASP A 166 2.31 22.20 -4.43
CA ASP A 166 0.90 22.01 -4.11
C ASP A 166 0.43 20.55 -3.90
N TYR A 167 -0.81 20.38 -3.42
CA TYR A 167 -1.42 19.07 -3.15
C TYR A 167 -1.72 18.25 -4.40
N PRO A 168 -2.36 18.82 -5.47
CA PRO A 168 -2.63 18.05 -6.68
C PRO A 168 -1.38 17.44 -7.29
N THR A 169 -0.31 18.22 -7.40
CA THR A 169 0.99 17.75 -7.93
C THR A 169 1.61 16.67 -7.05
N PHE A 170 1.53 16.82 -5.73
CA PHE A 170 1.97 15.81 -4.78
C PHE A 170 1.24 14.47 -4.99
N PHE A 171 -0.10 14.48 -5.14
CA PHE A 171 -0.86 13.25 -5.36
C PHE A 171 -0.59 12.62 -6.73
N VAL A 172 -0.30 13.41 -7.77
CA VAL A 172 0.19 12.88 -9.05
C VAL A 172 1.55 12.18 -8.86
N ILE A 173 2.48 12.78 -8.13
CA ILE A 173 3.78 12.17 -7.82
C ILE A 173 3.59 10.84 -7.08
N THR A 174 2.72 10.80 -6.06
CA THR A 174 2.47 9.55 -5.31
C THR A 174 1.81 8.47 -6.16
N PHE A 175 0.92 8.83 -7.08
CA PHE A 175 0.41 7.91 -8.09
C PHE A 175 1.54 7.37 -8.98
N LEU A 176 2.40 8.24 -9.49
CA LEU A 176 3.54 7.86 -10.33
C LEU A 176 4.55 6.97 -9.60
N LEU A 177 4.73 7.15 -8.28
CA LEU A 177 5.54 6.25 -7.44
C LEU A 177 4.96 4.83 -7.37
N GLY A 178 3.67 4.64 -7.62
CA GLY A 178 3.04 3.32 -7.73
C GLY A 178 3.36 2.58 -9.02
N LEU A 179 3.65 3.27 -10.12
CA LEU A 179 3.90 2.63 -11.42
C LEU A 179 5.13 1.69 -11.44
N PRO A 180 6.31 2.10 -10.89
CA PRO A 180 7.44 1.19 -10.74
C PRO A 180 7.10 -0.05 -9.91
N VAL A 181 6.20 0.08 -8.92
CA VAL A 181 5.76 -1.06 -8.10
C VAL A 181 4.97 -2.07 -8.93
N LEU A 182 4.05 -1.61 -9.78
CA LEU A 182 3.33 -2.48 -10.72
C LEU A 182 4.29 -3.25 -11.62
N TYR A 183 5.32 -2.57 -12.13
CA TYR A 183 6.34 -3.20 -12.95
C TYR A 183 7.17 -4.23 -12.16
N LEU A 184 7.53 -3.94 -10.90
CA LEU A 184 8.21 -4.90 -10.02
C LEU A 184 7.35 -6.13 -9.73
N VAL A 185 6.06 -5.97 -9.46
CA VAL A 185 5.12 -7.09 -9.26
C VAL A 185 5.07 -7.96 -10.52
N TYR A 186 4.98 -7.35 -11.70
CA TYR A 186 5.00 -8.06 -12.97
C TYR A 186 6.31 -8.85 -13.16
N LEU A 187 7.46 -8.22 -12.92
CA LEU A 187 8.78 -8.86 -13.06
C LEU A 187 8.94 -10.04 -12.09
N VAL A 188 8.55 -9.87 -10.83
CA VAL A 188 8.62 -10.96 -9.84
C VAL A 188 7.70 -12.10 -10.27
N GLY A 189 6.47 -11.82 -10.68
CA GLY A 189 5.53 -12.82 -11.17
C GLY A 189 6.00 -13.60 -12.40
N LYS A 190 6.79 -12.94 -13.28
CA LYS A 190 7.36 -13.58 -14.46
C LYS A 190 8.57 -14.49 -14.14
N HIS A 191 9.37 -14.12 -13.14
CA HIS A 191 10.64 -14.80 -12.88
C HIS A 191 10.60 -15.75 -11.68
N LEU A 192 9.57 -15.68 -10.84
CA LEU A 192 9.41 -16.50 -9.64
C LEU A 192 8.03 -17.16 -9.66
N ASP A 193 8.01 -18.47 -9.77
CA ASP A 193 6.80 -19.26 -9.54
C ASP A 193 6.62 -19.43 -8.02
N LEU A 194 5.92 -18.49 -7.41
CA LEU A 194 5.58 -18.54 -5.98
C LEU A 194 4.29 -19.31 -5.76
N GLY A 195 4.19 -20.50 -6.33
CA GLY A 195 3.15 -21.50 -6.20
C GLY A 195 1.72 -21.02 -5.85
N GLN A 196 0.72 -21.69 -6.38
CA GLN A 196 -0.65 -21.50 -5.84
C GLN A 196 -0.70 -21.99 -4.38
N PRO A 197 -1.44 -21.31 -3.48
CA PRO A 197 -1.75 -21.88 -2.19
C PRO A 197 -2.38 -23.26 -2.46
N LYS A 198 -1.74 -24.34 -1.99
CA LYS A 198 -2.40 -25.64 -1.95
C LYS A 198 -3.52 -25.48 -0.94
N LEU A 199 -4.76 -25.35 -1.43
CA LEU A 199 -5.93 -25.57 -0.60
C LEU A 199 -5.75 -27.00 -0.10
N ALA A 200 -5.58 -27.18 1.21
CA ALA A 200 -5.67 -28.50 1.82
C ALA A 200 -7.12 -28.99 1.58
N ASP A 201 -7.20 -30.09 0.84
CA ASP A 201 -8.44 -30.86 0.65
C ASP A 201 -8.94 -31.39 2.01
#